data_a4a7007d956575ec181a85258d8440ee
#
_entry.id   a4a7007d956575ec181a85258d8440ee
#
_cell.length_a   1.000
_cell.length_b   1.000
_cell.length_c   1.000
_cell.angle_alpha   90.00
_cell.angle_beta   90.00
_cell.angle_gamma   90.00
#
_symmetry.space_group_name_H-M   'P 1'
#
loop_
_entity.id
_entity.type
_entity.pdbx_description
1 polymer ?
#
loop_
_entity_poly.entity_id
_entity_poly.type
_entity_poly.pdbx_seq_one_letter_code
_entity_poly.pdbx_strand_id
1 'polypeptide(L)'
;MNQAPTEVPSEPEHAEASTTLGVLLQRNFAPYFIGNLLSSCGTWIQNIAQVVLVFRLTGSTFHVAVVTFAQFIGVVVLAPWTGAAADRFDRRRMLILTQVWSAGVVASLGLVTYLDIVNPTFLIVAALTVGVAKAFSVPLQQSLVPSLVTRADLQSAVALNSVTFNLSRAVGPMVGAVLIATVGFTWAFSINALSYLGLVGALLVLEIPERERSTTEGRPKLWDTVRLVRREGQMMPLLLTVAVVAVAVDPVNNLTPAFSVDVYGRADTFTGVLTGSFGVGAAFGAALIVARARVSLRNIAMAMAGVGATIIGFGASTSGTVGIAVLFLAGMAFIVSVSLATTMVHMQVTEEHRGRVMALWGVAFLGVRPIASLVDGLIATWLGLRYAAFVM
;
A
#
# COMPACT_ATOMS: atom_id res chain seq x y z
N MET A 1 56.67 28.70 25.27
CA MET A 1 56.09 27.82 24.23
C MET A 1 54.59 27.99 24.29
N ASN A 2 54.07 28.79 23.38
CA ASN A 2 52.65 29.16 23.29
C ASN A 2 51.99 28.12 22.37
N GLN A 3 51.12 27.26 22.94
CA GLN A 3 50.29 26.38 22.11
C GLN A 3 49.10 27.22 21.63
N ALA A 4 48.99 27.35 20.31
CA ALA A 4 47.83 27.92 19.65
C ALA A 4 46.58 27.04 19.92
N PRO A 5 45.39 27.62 20.10
CA PRO A 5 44.16 26.84 20.25
C PRO A 5 43.87 26.09 18.96
N THR A 6 43.68 24.76 19.06
CA THR A 6 43.14 23.94 17.99
C THR A 6 41.74 24.43 17.64
N GLU A 7 41.59 25.01 16.47
CA GLU A 7 40.26 25.30 15.88
C GLU A 7 39.45 24.00 15.82
N VAL A 8 38.39 23.95 16.60
CA VAL A 8 37.33 22.94 16.45
C VAL A 8 36.67 23.18 15.08
N PRO A 9 36.61 22.18 14.21
CA PRO A 9 35.92 22.36 12.93
C PRO A 9 34.47 22.78 13.21
N SER A 10 34.05 23.91 12.66
CA SER A 10 32.68 24.39 12.73
C SER A 10 31.75 23.28 12.21
N GLU A 11 30.75 22.94 13.03
CA GLU A 11 29.66 22.04 12.61
C GLU A 11 29.10 22.57 11.26
N PRO A 12 28.78 21.67 10.32
CA PRO A 12 28.22 22.11 9.04
C PRO A 12 26.91 22.86 9.30
N GLU A 13 26.93 24.11 8.82
CA GLU A 13 25.82 25.04 8.77
C GLU A 13 24.47 24.31 8.64
N HIS A 14 23.55 24.50 9.58
CA HIS A 14 22.22 23.90 9.57
C HIS A 14 21.52 24.33 8.27
N ALA A 15 21.50 23.46 7.28
CA ALA A 15 20.73 23.69 6.07
C ALA A 15 19.27 23.88 6.49
N GLU A 16 18.71 25.06 6.25
CA GLU A 16 17.29 25.32 6.51
C GLU A 16 16.43 24.33 5.75
N ALA A 17 15.43 23.75 6.41
CA ALA A 17 14.52 22.81 5.80
C ALA A 17 13.76 23.51 4.67
N SER A 18 13.80 22.92 3.47
CA SER A 18 13.03 23.43 2.34
C SER A 18 11.53 23.32 2.62
N THR A 19 10.74 24.21 2.03
CA THR A 19 9.28 24.03 2.05
C THR A 19 8.91 22.72 1.36
N THR A 20 7.78 22.11 1.73
CA THR A 20 7.30 20.85 1.09
C THR A 20 7.26 20.97 -0.44
N LEU A 21 6.92 22.15 -0.96
CA LEU A 21 6.95 22.44 -2.40
C LEU A 21 8.40 22.52 -2.93
N GLY A 22 9.33 23.05 -2.14
CA GLY A 22 10.74 23.10 -2.48
C GLY A 22 11.35 21.70 -2.64
N VAL A 23 10.96 20.76 -1.78
CA VAL A 23 11.40 19.36 -1.88
C VAL A 23 10.91 18.71 -3.19
N LEU A 24 9.66 19.01 -3.63
CA LEU A 24 9.13 18.53 -4.89
C LEU A 24 9.92 19.01 -6.12
N LEU A 25 10.62 20.13 -6.02
CA LEU A 25 11.41 20.71 -7.12
C LEU A 25 12.89 20.28 -7.11
N GLN A 26 13.32 19.51 -6.10
CA GLN A 26 14.69 19.01 -6.01
C GLN A 26 15.01 18.05 -7.16
N ARG A 27 16.18 18.23 -7.78
CA ARG A 27 16.64 17.51 -8.98
C ARG A 27 16.56 15.98 -8.83
N ASN A 28 16.85 15.43 -7.64
CA ASN A 28 16.83 14.00 -7.41
C ASN A 28 15.47 13.51 -6.89
N PHE A 29 14.70 14.35 -6.19
CA PHE A 29 13.42 13.91 -5.63
C PHE A 29 12.26 14.03 -6.64
N ALA A 30 12.21 15.08 -7.46
CA ALA A 30 11.12 15.32 -8.41
C ALA A 30 10.89 14.17 -9.41
N PRO A 31 11.91 13.66 -10.12
CA PRO A 31 11.72 12.55 -11.05
C PRO A 31 11.22 11.29 -10.34
N TYR A 32 11.79 10.98 -9.15
CA TYR A 32 11.33 9.85 -8.35
C TYR A 32 9.88 10.01 -7.94
N PHE A 33 9.50 11.18 -7.40
CA PHE A 33 8.13 11.44 -6.95
C PHE A 33 7.11 11.25 -8.07
N ILE A 34 7.36 11.85 -9.24
CA ILE A 34 6.48 11.74 -10.41
C ILE A 34 6.42 10.31 -10.91
N GLY A 35 7.57 9.65 -11.10
CA GLY A 35 7.64 8.26 -11.53
C GLY A 35 6.92 7.31 -10.56
N ASN A 36 7.11 7.49 -9.24
CA ASN A 36 6.45 6.70 -8.21
C ASN A 36 4.93 6.97 -8.14
N LEU A 37 4.50 8.21 -8.33
CA LEU A 37 3.08 8.56 -8.39
C LEU A 37 2.39 7.88 -9.59
N LEU A 38 2.97 7.98 -10.77
CA LEU A 38 2.46 7.35 -11.98
C LEU A 38 2.41 5.82 -11.84
N SER A 39 3.49 5.21 -11.36
CA SER A 39 3.57 3.76 -11.13
C SER A 39 2.58 3.29 -10.07
N SER A 40 2.37 4.07 -9.01
CA SER A 40 1.39 3.76 -7.97
C SER A 40 -0.05 3.87 -8.48
N CYS A 41 -0.37 4.92 -9.25
CA CYS A 41 -1.68 5.04 -9.92
C CYS A 41 -1.92 3.88 -10.89
N GLY A 42 -0.94 3.55 -11.73
CA GLY A 42 -1.02 2.41 -12.64
C GLY A 42 -1.26 1.09 -11.90
N THR A 43 -0.60 0.88 -10.76
CA THR A 43 -0.81 -0.31 -9.92
C THR A 43 -2.25 -0.40 -9.40
N TRP A 44 -2.86 0.71 -8.98
CA TRP A 44 -4.26 0.71 -8.54
C TRP A 44 -5.24 0.51 -9.71
N ILE A 45 -4.94 1.06 -10.89
CA ILE A 45 -5.68 0.79 -12.14
C ILE A 45 -5.65 -0.71 -12.45
N GLN A 46 -4.47 -1.34 -12.40
CA GLN A 46 -4.32 -2.78 -12.61
C GLN A 46 -5.09 -3.60 -11.58
N ASN A 47 -5.00 -3.23 -10.29
CA ASN A 47 -5.67 -3.96 -9.22
C ASN A 47 -7.17 -4.04 -9.48
N ILE A 48 -7.82 -2.91 -9.82
CA ILE A 48 -9.25 -2.91 -10.14
C ILE A 48 -9.54 -3.71 -11.42
N ALA A 49 -8.71 -3.58 -12.45
CA ALA A 49 -8.86 -4.31 -13.70
C ALA A 49 -8.76 -5.83 -13.47
N GLN A 50 -7.81 -6.31 -12.69
CA GLN A 50 -7.65 -7.73 -12.36
C GLN A 50 -8.85 -8.28 -11.58
N VAL A 51 -9.30 -7.55 -10.55
CA VAL A 51 -10.43 -7.94 -9.69
C VAL A 51 -11.73 -8.00 -10.50
N VAL A 52 -11.99 -6.99 -11.32
CA VAL A 52 -13.20 -6.95 -12.17
C VAL A 52 -13.12 -8.03 -13.25
N LEU A 53 -11.96 -8.20 -13.90
CA LEU A 53 -11.82 -9.19 -14.99
C LEU A 53 -11.95 -10.63 -14.48
N VAL A 54 -11.33 -10.97 -13.34
CA VAL A 54 -11.47 -12.33 -12.78
C VAL A 54 -12.91 -12.59 -12.36
N PHE A 55 -13.60 -11.59 -11.79
CA PHE A 55 -15.01 -11.72 -11.45
C PHE A 55 -15.88 -11.89 -12.71
N ARG A 56 -15.63 -11.10 -13.78
CA ARG A 56 -16.33 -11.21 -15.06
C ARG A 56 -16.17 -12.59 -15.70
N LEU A 57 -14.97 -13.19 -15.61
CA LEU A 57 -14.67 -14.51 -16.18
C LEU A 57 -15.25 -15.67 -15.38
N THR A 58 -15.44 -15.52 -14.06
CA THR A 58 -15.77 -16.63 -13.16
C THR A 58 -17.11 -16.50 -12.45
N GLY A 59 -17.66 -15.28 -12.32
CA GLY A 59 -18.81 -15.00 -11.45
C GLY A 59 -18.55 -15.27 -9.97
N SER A 60 -17.29 -15.41 -9.55
CA SER A 60 -16.94 -15.97 -8.24
C SER A 60 -16.08 -15.01 -7.39
N THR A 61 -16.60 -14.62 -6.23
CA THR A 61 -15.85 -13.88 -5.21
C THR A 61 -14.66 -14.66 -4.66
N PHE A 62 -14.72 -16.01 -4.67
CA PHE A 62 -13.59 -16.83 -4.27
C PHE A 62 -12.40 -16.66 -5.22
N HIS A 63 -12.60 -16.58 -6.53
CA HIS A 63 -11.50 -16.31 -7.46
C HIS A 63 -10.93 -14.91 -7.31
N VAL A 64 -11.75 -13.91 -6.98
CA VAL A 64 -11.28 -12.57 -6.60
C VAL A 64 -10.38 -12.64 -5.38
N ALA A 65 -10.81 -13.38 -4.35
CA ALA A 65 -10.04 -13.60 -3.13
C ALA A 65 -8.71 -14.30 -3.40
N VAL A 66 -8.68 -15.30 -4.29
CA VAL A 66 -7.44 -16.00 -4.70
C VAL A 66 -6.47 -15.06 -5.42
N VAL A 67 -6.94 -14.16 -6.29
CA VAL A 67 -6.09 -13.14 -6.93
C VAL A 67 -5.50 -12.21 -5.88
N THR A 68 -6.31 -11.74 -4.93
CA THR A 68 -5.82 -10.88 -3.83
C THR A 68 -4.84 -11.62 -2.92
N PHE A 69 -5.12 -12.88 -2.59
CA PHE A 69 -4.19 -13.74 -1.86
C PHE A 69 -2.84 -13.85 -2.59
N ALA A 70 -2.87 -14.19 -3.88
CA ALA A 70 -1.68 -14.33 -4.71
C ALA A 70 -0.84 -13.03 -4.75
N GLN A 71 -1.50 -11.87 -4.79
CA GLN A 71 -0.85 -10.57 -4.81
C GLN A 71 -0.07 -10.25 -3.53
N PHE A 72 -0.54 -10.72 -2.36
CA PHE A 72 0.05 -10.37 -1.07
C PHE A 72 0.87 -11.49 -0.43
N ILE A 73 0.66 -12.76 -0.80
CA ILE A 73 1.38 -13.89 -0.18
C ILE A 73 2.89 -13.78 -0.38
N GLY A 74 3.34 -13.27 -1.52
CA GLY A 74 4.76 -13.03 -1.79
C GLY A 74 5.41 -12.10 -0.76
N VAL A 75 4.70 -11.05 -0.32
CA VAL A 75 5.20 -10.11 0.71
C VAL A 75 5.42 -10.82 2.04
N VAL A 76 4.52 -11.74 2.42
CA VAL A 76 4.59 -12.48 3.68
C VAL A 76 5.71 -13.51 3.64
N VAL A 77 5.69 -14.35 2.61
CA VAL A 77 6.64 -15.48 2.49
C VAL A 77 8.06 -14.96 2.31
N LEU A 78 8.26 -13.94 1.49
CA LEU A 78 9.59 -13.43 1.17
C LEU A 78 10.12 -12.35 2.14
N ALA A 79 9.33 -11.89 3.11
CA ALA A 79 9.74 -10.88 4.07
C ALA A 79 11.14 -11.12 4.72
N PRO A 80 11.51 -12.35 5.13
CA PRO A 80 12.85 -12.59 5.70
C PRO A 80 14.00 -12.35 4.73
N TRP A 81 13.78 -12.59 3.43
CA TRP A 81 14.80 -12.48 2.39
C TRP A 81 14.92 -11.08 1.80
N THR A 82 13.81 -10.34 1.76
CA THR A 82 13.76 -9.00 1.13
C THR A 82 14.65 -7.98 1.83
N GLY A 83 14.70 -8.05 3.17
CA GLY A 83 15.60 -7.23 3.95
C GLY A 83 17.07 -7.55 3.69
N ALA A 84 17.43 -8.86 3.64
CA ALA A 84 18.81 -9.30 3.35
C ALA A 84 19.23 -8.91 1.92
N ALA A 85 18.32 -9.01 0.97
CA ALA A 85 18.58 -8.60 -0.41
C ALA A 85 18.84 -7.09 -0.54
N ALA A 86 18.05 -6.26 0.14
CA ALA A 86 18.21 -4.78 0.14
C ALA A 86 19.56 -4.30 0.70
N ASP A 87 20.25 -5.14 1.50
CA ASP A 87 21.57 -4.80 2.05
C ASP A 87 22.73 -5.35 1.22
N ARG A 88 22.51 -6.47 0.52
CA ARG A 88 23.57 -7.13 -0.26
C ARG A 88 23.71 -6.53 -1.66
N PHE A 89 22.61 -6.13 -2.24
CA PHE A 89 22.56 -5.68 -3.64
C PHE A 89 22.36 -4.17 -3.73
N ASP A 90 22.75 -3.60 -4.87
CA ASP A 90 22.47 -2.21 -5.21
C ASP A 90 20.96 -1.97 -5.27
N ARG A 91 20.48 -1.08 -4.40
CA ARG A 91 19.04 -0.79 -4.24
C ARG A 91 18.40 -0.27 -5.51
N ARG A 92 19.10 0.60 -6.24
CA ARG A 92 18.64 1.17 -7.50
C ARG A 92 18.49 0.09 -8.56
N ARG A 93 19.52 -0.76 -8.75
CA ARG A 93 19.50 -1.85 -9.74
C ARG A 93 18.41 -2.87 -9.41
N MET A 94 18.28 -3.25 -8.15
CA MET A 94 17.21 -4.16 -7.72
C MET A 94 15.83 -3.56 -7.95
N LEU A 95 15.64 -2.27 -7.64
CA LEU A 95 14.36 -1.61 -7.87
C LEU A 95 14.04 -1.55 -9.36
N ILE A 96 15.00 -1.19 -10.22
CA ILE A 96 14.84 -1.22 -11.68
C ILE A 96 14.44 -2.63 -12.14
N LEU A 97 15.13 -3.66 -11.67
CA LEU A 97 14.82 -5.04 -12.04
C LEU A 97 13.40 -5.45 -11.65
N THR A 98 12.95 -5.11 -10.44
CA THR A 98 11.57 -5.41 -10.00
C THR A 98 10.52 -4.66 -10.81
N GLN A 99 10.80 -3.42 -11.23
CA GLN A 99 9.90 -2.63 -12.06
C GLN A 99 9.84 -3.16 -13.50
N VAL A 100 10.99 -3.49 -14.11
CA VAL A 100 11.05 -4.10 -15.45
C VAL A 100 10.34 -5.45 -15.46
N TRP A 101 10.57 -6.27 -14.45
CA TRP A 101 9.86 -7.54 -14.26
C TRP A 101 8.35 -7.34 -14.19
N SER A 102 7.88 -6.41 -13.34
CA SER A 102 6.45 -6.10 -13.20
C SER A 102 5.86 -5.58 -14.52
N ALA A 103 6.58 -4.70 -15.21
CA ALA A 103 6.19 -4.19 -16.53
C ALA A 103 6.00 -5.33 -17.54
N GLY A 104 6.95 -6.28 -17.61
CA GLY A 104 6.90 -7.43 -18.51
C GLY A 104 5.70 -8.33 -18.22
N VAL A 105 5.46 -8.65 -16.94
CA VAL A 105 4.31 -9.48 -16.53
C VAL A 105 2.99 -8.79 -16.85
N VAL A 106 2.88 -7.49 -16.58
CA VAL A 106 1.62 -6.76 -16.83
C VAL A 106 1.43 -6.51 -18.32
N ALA A 107 2.49 -6.28 -19.09
CA ALA A 107 2.41 -6.21 -20.55
C ALA A 107 1.94 -7.55 -21.16
N SER A 108 2.45 -8.70 -20.66
CA SER A 108 1.99 -10.01 -21.10
C SER A 108 0.51 -10.24 -20.77
N LEU A 109 0.05 -9.74 -19.58
CA LEU A 109 -1.36 -9.78 -19.22
C LEU A 109 -2.22 -8.93 -20.17
N GLY A 110 -1.76 -7.74 -20.54
CA GLY A 110 -2.39 -6.90 -21.56
C GLY A 110 -2.47 -7.61 -22.90
N LEU A 111 -1.39 -8.29 -23.33
CA LEU A 111 -1.33 -9.03 -24.59
C LEU A 111 -2.31 -10.22 -24.63
N VAL A 112 -2.33 -11.06 -23.59
CA VAL A 112 -3.25 -12.20 -23.54
C VAL A 112 -4.72 -11.77 -23.46
N THR A 113 -4.97 -10.58 -22.86
CA THR A 113 -6.29 -9.96 -22.84
C THR A 113 -6.68 -9.43 -24.23
N TYR A 114 -5.75 -8.82 -24.96
CA TYR A 114 -5.96 -8.36 -26.33
C TYR A 114 -6.26 -9.52 -27.30
N LEU A 115 -5.61 -10.66 -27.09
CA LEU A 115 -5.77 -11.87 -27.92
C LEU A 115 -7.00 -12.69 -27.52
N ASP A 116 -7.81 -12.26 -26.54
CA ASP A 116 -8.97 -12.97 -25.99
C ASP A 116 -8.67 -14.38 -25.46
N ILE A 117 -7.41 -14.66 -25.06
CA ILE A 117 -6.98 -15.95 -24.48
C ILE A 117 -6.78 -15.87 -22.97
N VAL A 118 -7.14 -14.73 -22.35
CA VAL A 118 -7.04 -14.55 -20.90
C VAL A 118 -7.96 -15.51 -20.17
N ASN A 119 -7.44 -16.12 -19.09
CA ASN A 119 -8.22 -16.98 -18.22
C ASN A 119 -7.86 -16.68 -16.74
N PRO A 120 -8.64 -17.19 -15.76
CA PRO A 120 -8.41 -16.93 -14.35
C PRO A 120 -7.01 -17.32 -13.88
N THR A 121 -6.42 -18.38 -14.43
CA THR A 121 -5.07 -18.85 -14.08
C THR A 121 -4.02 -17.82 -14.46
N PHE A 122 -4.11 -17.20 -15.64
CA PHE A 122 -3.20 -16.11 -16.03
C PHE A 122 -3.26 -14.93 -15.05
N LEU A 123 -4.48 -14.57 -14.61
CA LEU A 123 -4.67 -13.48 -13.65
C LEU A 123 -4.04 -13.80 -12.29
N ILE A 124 -4.23 -15.03 -11.79
CA ILE A 124 -3.67 -15.49 -10.51
C ILE A 124 -2.13 -15.54 -10.57
N VAL A 125 -1.57 -16.12 -11.65
CA VAL A 125 -0.12 -16.23 -11.85
C VAL A 125 0.51 -14.84 -11.99
N ALA A 126 -0.11 -13.93 -12.75
CA ALA A 126 0.36 -12.56 -12.88
C ALA A 126 0.31 -11.82 -11.51
N ALA A 127 -0.77 -11.99 -10.74
CA ALA A 127 -0.88 -11.41 -9.40
C ALA A 127 0.21 -11.92 -8.46
N LEU A 128 0.47 -13.22 -8.44
CA LEU A 128 1.55 -13.84 -7.65
C LEU A 128 2.93 -13.30 -8.06
N THR A 129 3.18 -13.24 -9.35
CA THR A 129 4.47 -12.85 -9.91
C THR A 129 4.78 -11.37 -9.67
N VAL A 130 3.78 -10.48 -9.83
CA VAL A 130 3.90 -9.06 -9.45
C VAL A 130 3.99 -8.92 -7.93
N GLY A 131 3.28 -9.76 -7.16
CA GLY A 131 3.35 -9.81 -5.70
C GLY A 131 4.76 -10.14 -5.19
N VAL A 132 5.46 -11.06 -5.84
CA VAL A 132 6.88 -11.37 -5.55
C VAL A 132 7.76 -10.15 -5.83
N ALA A 133 7.61 -9.48 -6.97
CA ALA A 133 8.35 -8.25 -7.27
C ALA A 133 8.08 -7.15 -6.23
N LYS A 134 6.82 -7.01 -5.81
CA LYS A 134 6.38 -6.03 -4.80
C LYS A 134 6.99 -6.30 -3.42
N ALA A 135 7.17 -7.56 -3.05
CA ALA A 135 7.84 -7.93 -1.80
C ALA A 135 9.25 -7.32 -1.69
N PHE A 136 9.98 -7.25 -2.79
CA PHE A 136 11.30 -6.61 -2.84
C PHE A 136 11.21 -5.10 -3.05
N SER A 137 10.33 -4.61 -3.93
CA SER A 137 10.29 -3.19 -4.30
C SER A 137 9.86 -2.28 -3.15
N VAL A 138 8.92 -2.70 -2.29
CA VAL A 138 8.42 -1.86 -1.19
C VAL A 138 9.52 -1.46 -0.20
N PRO A 139 10.31 -2.38 0.39
CA PRO A 139 11.38 -1.99 1.30
C PRO A 139 12.51 -1.22 0.58
N LEU A 140 12.77 -1.52 -0.69
CA LEU A 140 13.76 -0.80 -1.48
C LEU A 140 13.34 0.66 -1.68
N GLN A 141 12.10 0.94 -2.04
CA GLN A 141 11.57 2.30 -2.18
C GLN A 141 11.64 3.06 -0.85
N GLN A 142 11.23 2.43 0.26
CA GLN A 142 11.30 3.06 1.58
C GLN A 142 12.75 3.41 2.00
N SER A 143 13.72 2.57 1.62
CA SER A 143 15.13 2.82 1.91
C SER A 143 15.79 3.80 0.94
N LEU A 144 15.19 4.05 -0.23
CA LEU A 144 15.69 4.97 -1.24
C LEU A 144 15.35 6.43 -0.90
N VAL A 145 14.14 6.70 -0.41
CA VAL A 145 13.66 8.07 -0.12
C VAL A 145 14.64 8.89 0.73
N PRO A 146 15.20 8.35 1.85
CA PRO A 146 16.18 9.10 2.65
C PRO A 146 17.49 9.44 1.94
N SER A 147 17.82 8.76 0.84
CA SER A 147 19.03 9.04 0.07
C SER A 147 18.83 10.08 -1.05
N LEU A 148 17.59 10.48 -1.31
CA LEU A 148 17.24 11.45 -2.35
C LEU A 148 17.13 12.88 -1.83
N VAL A 149 17.11 13.09 -0.52
CA VAL A 149 16.90 14.39 0.13
C VAL A 149 17.88 14.59 1.29
N THR A 150 18.03 15.83 1.71
CA THR A 150 18.81 16.17 2.91
C THR A 150 18.11 15.69 4.21
N ARG A 151 18.83 15.60 5.32
CA ARG A 151 18.23 15.24 6.62
C ARG A 151 17.13 16.22 7.05
N ALA A 152 17.29 17.51 6.74
CA ALA A 152 16.30 18.55 7.03
C ALA A 152 14.99 18.35 6.26
N ASP A 153 15.07 17.83 5.03
CA ASP A 153 13.92 17.63 4.12
C ASP A 153 13.28 16.26 4.23
N LEU A 154 13.86 15.34 5.00
CA LEU A 154 13.39 13.95 5.11
C LEU A 154 11.92 13.83 5.52
N GLN A 155 11.49 14.65 6.48
CA GLN A 155 10.10 14.63 6.95
C GLN A 155 9.13 15.01 5.83
N SER A 156 9.47 16.04 5.04
CA SER A 156 8.68 16.49 3.89
C SER A 156 8.64 15.42 2.79
N ALA A 157 9.76 14.76 2.50
CA ALA A 157 9.84 13.69 1.49
C ALA A 157 8.99 12.46 1.89
N VAL A 158 9.01 12.06 3.18
CA VAL A 158 8.16 10.97 3.69
C VAL A 158 6.69 11.35 3.64
N ALA A 159 6.33 12.60 3.97
CA ALA A 159 4.97 13.10 3.86
C ALA A 159 4.48 13.06 2.39
N LEU A 160 5.29 13.49 1.43
CA LEU A 160 5.00 13.44 0.01
C LEU A 160 4.83 12.01 -0.51
N ASN A 161 5.65 11.07 -0.04
CA ASN A 161 5.48 9.64 -0.37
C ASN A 161 4.15 9.09 0.16
N SER A 162 3.72 9.52 1.33
CA SER A 162 2.40 9.18 1.88
C SER A 162 1.25 9.80 1.05
N VAL A 163 1.43 11.03 0.56
CA VAL A 163 0.49 11.66 -0.39
C VAL A 163 0.39 10.83 -1.67
N THR A 164 1.51 10.40 -2.24
CA THR A 164 1.55 9.51 -3.43
C THR A 164 0.68 8.27 -3.20
N PHE A 165 0.88 7.57 -2.09
CA PHE A 165 0.13 6.35 -1.78
C PHE A 165 -1.38 6.61 -1.66
N ASN A 166 -1.78 7.63 -0.89
CA ASN A 166 -3.18 7.93 -0.66
C ASN A 166 -3.89 8.48 -1.91
N LEU A 167 -3.22 9.35 -2.68
CA LEU A 167 -3.76 9.88 -3.92
C LEU A 167 -3.96 8.79 -4.97
N SER A 168 -2.97 7.92 -5.15
CA SER A 168 -3.06 6.78 -6.08
C SER A 168 -4.18 5.82 -5.69
N ARG A 169 -4.38 5.58 -4.40
CA ARG A 169 -5.45 4.74 -3.87
C ARG A 169 -6.84 5.35 -4.07
N ALA A 170 -6.94 6.68 -3.99
CA ALA A 170 -8.21 7.39 -4.21
C ALA A 170 -8.57 7.48 -5.70
N VAL A 171 -7.62 7.88 -6.53
CA VAL A 171 -7.84 8.19 -7.94
C VAL A 171 -7.71 6.96 -8.84
N GLY A 172 -6.76 6.07 -8.55
CA GLY A 172 -6.44 4.92 -9.40
C GLY A 172 -7.63 4.03 -9.74
N PRO A 173 -8.42 3.55 -8.75
CA PRO A 173 -9.59 2.72 -9.03
C PRO A 173 -10.66 3.42 -9.87
N MET A 174 -10.88 4.72 -9.66
CA MET A 174 -11.85 5.51 -10.44
C MET A 174 -11.40 5.65 -11.89
N VAL A 175 -10.13 6.02 -12.10
CA VAL A 175 -9.52 6.10 -13.44
C VAL A 175 -9.53 4.72 -14.09
N GLY A 176 -9.20 3.66 -13.35
CA GLY A 176 -9.26 2.28 -13.82
C GLY A 176 -10.65 1.89 -14.31
N ALA A 177 -11.70 2.21 -13.55
CA ALA A 177 -13.08 1.95 -13.95
C ALA A 177 -13.48 2.66 -15.25
N VAL A 178 -13.10 3.95 -15.37
CA VAL A 178 -13.34 4.72 -16.60
C VAL A 178 -12.59 4.11 -17.78
N LEU A 179 -11.31 3.76 -17.62
CA LEU A 179 -10.51 3.12 -18.68
C LEU A 179 -11.13 1.78 -19.10
N ILE A 180 -11.52 0.93 -18.14
CA ILE A 180 -12.16 -0.36 -18.45
C ILE A 180 -13.46 -0.15 -19.22
N ALA A 181 -14.27 0.83 -18.82
CA ALA A 181 -15.56 1.11 -19.46
C ALA A 181 -15.43 1.73 -20.87
N THR A 182 -14.37 2.48 -21.15
CA THR A 182 -14.21 3.22 -22.41
C THR A 182 -13.29 2.52 -23.40
N VAL A 183 -12.15 2.00 -22.95
CA VAL A 183 -11.10 1.42 -23.82
C VAL A 183 -10.77 -0.04 -23.48
N GLY A 184 -11.35 -0.59 -22.40
CA GLY A 184 -11.23 -2.00 -22.04
C GLY A 184 -10.01 -2.34 -21.18
N PHE A 185 -9.95 -3.63 -20.78
CA PHE A 185 -8.92 -4.15 -19.87
C PHE A 185 -7.51 -4.10 -20.44
N THR A 186 -7.37 -4.36 -21.72
CA THR A 186 -6.08 -4.34 -22.43
C THR A 186 -5.34 -3.03 -22.19
N TRP A 187 -6.03 -1.90 -22.34
CA TRP A 187 -5.45 -0.59 -22.13
C TRP A 187 -5.16 -0.30 -20.65
N ALA A 188 -6.01 -0.77 -19.75
CA ALA A 188 -5.76 -0.63 -18.30
C ALA A 188 -4.45 -1.33 -17.90
N PHE A 189 -4.18 -2.54 -18.40
CA PHE A 189 -2.93 -3.26 -18.18
C PHE A 189 -1.74 -2.60 -18.90
N SER A 190 -1.91 -2.18 -20.16
CA SER A 190 -0.85 -1.55 -20.96
C SER A 190 -0.37 -0.23 -20.34
N ILE A 191 -1.31 0.61 -19.86
CA ILE A 191 -0.99 1.87 -19.18
C ILE A 191 -0.18 1.60 -17.90
N ASN A 192 -0.54 0.56 -17.13
CA ASN A 192 0.26 0.24 -15.95
C ASN A 192 1.64 -0.32 -16.32
N ALA A 193 1.76 -1.15 -17.34
CA ALA A 193 3.07 -1.60 -17.81
C ALA A 193 3.98 -0.42 -18.17
N LEU A 194 3.44 0.58 -18.88
CA LEU A 194 4.15 1.82 -19.21
C LEU A 194 4.48 2.64 -17.96
N SER A 195 3.59 2.67 -16.96
CA SER A 195 3.83 3.41 -15.72
C SER A 195 5.02 2.85 -14.92
N TYR A 196 5.20 1.54 -14.90
CA TYR A 196 6.39 0.90 -14.33
C TYR A 196 7.67 1.34 -15.07
N LEU A 197 7.64 1.40 -16.40
CA LEU A 197 8.77 1.88 -17.19
C LEU A 197 9.02 3.38 -16.95
N GLY A 198 7.99 4.18 -16.69
CA GLY A 198 8.14 5.57 -16.26
C GLY A 198 8.94 5.71 -14.97
N LEU A 199 8.70 4.86 -13.98
CA LEU A 199 9.51 4.83 -12.76
C LEU A 199 10.94 4.33 -13.04
N VAL A 200 11.13 3.36 -13.94
CA VAL A 200 12.46 2.94 -14.40
C VAL A 200 13.22 4.12 -15.00
N GLY A 201 12.59 4.88 -15.92
CA GLY A 201 13.18 6.08 -16.50
C GLY A 201 13.58 7.10 -15.44
N ALA A 202 12.72 7.36 -14.46
CA ALA A 202 13.05 8.22 -13.33
C ALA A 202 14.28 7.70 -12.57
N LEU A 203 14.32 6.42 -12.22
CA LEU A 203 15.44 5.80 -11.52
C LEU A 203 16.76 5.88 -12.29
N LEU A 204 16.72 5.84 -13.63
CA LEU A 204 17.92 5.95 -14.47
C LEU A 204 18.54 7.35 -14.49
N VAL A 205 17.75 8.38 -14.21
CA VAL A 205 18.22 9.78 -14.18
C VAL A 205 18.74 10.19 -12.79
N LEU A 206 18.39 9.45 -11.72
CA LEU A 206 18.78 9.79 -10.36
C LEU A 206 20.28 9.64 -10.14
N GLU A 207 20.87 10.62 -9.51
CA GLU A 207 22.23 10.57 -8.95
C GLU A 207 22.13 10.13 -7.49
N ILE A 208 22.31 8.83 -7.22
CA ILE A 208 22.26 8.27 -5.85
C ILE A 208 23.70 8.13 -5.36
N PRO A 209 24.09 8.82 -4.28
CA PRO A 209 25.41 8.65 -3.67
C PRO A 209 25.63 7.18 -3.28
N GLU A 210 26.79 6.64 -3.62
CA GLU A 210 27.21 5.33 -3.14
C GLU A 210 27.30 5.38 -1.61
N ARG A 211 26.40 4.69 -0.94
CA ARG A 211 26.42 4.57 0.52
C ARG A 211 27.38 3.48 0.91
N GLU A 212 28.29 3.75 1.81
CA GLU A 212 29.13 2.73 2.42
C GLU A 212 28.26 1.59 2.94
N ARG A 213 28.61 0.38 2.57
CA ARG A 213 27.92 -0.85 3.00
C ARG A 213 27.99 -0.93 4.51
N SER A 214 26.88 -0.77 5.18
CA SER A 214 26.80 -0.98 6.62
C SER A 214 27.04 -2.45 6.90
N THR A 215 28.21 -2.79 7.39
CA THR A 215 28.58 -4.10 7.94
C THR A 215 27.94 -4.26 9.32
N THR A 216 26.64 -4.25 9.42
CA THR A 216 25.98 -4.49 10.71
C THR A 216 25.98 -5.98 10.97
N GLU A 217 26.96 -6.45 11.72
CA GLU A 217 27.00 -7.78 12.31
C GLU A 217 25.78 -7.97 13.23
N GLY A 218 25.06 -9.09 13.03
CA GLY A 218 24.04 -9.53 13.97
C GLY A 218 22.67 -8.88 13.82
N ARG A 219 21.93 -9.17 12.73
CA ARG A 219 20.51 -8.80 12.66
C ARG A 219 19.71 -9.56 13.72
N PRO A 220 18.95 -8.83 14.56
CA PRO A 220 18.02 -9.48 15.48
C PRO A 220 16.97 -10.25 14.69
N LYS A 221 16.71 -11.47 15.10
CA LYS A 221 15.69 -12.33 14.50
C LYS A 221 14.31 -11.72 14.72
N LEU A 222 13.37 -11.95 13.82
CA LEU A 222 11.99 -11.48 13.94
C LEU A 222 11.38 -11.82 15.33
N TRP A 223 11.71 -12.99 15.85
CA TRP A 223 11.28 -13.44 17.18
C TRP A 223 11.78 -12.58 18.34
N ASP A 224 12.95 -11.97 18.21
CA ASP A 224 13.48 -11.07 19.25
C ASP A 224 12.69 -9.76 19.25
N THR A 225 12.25 -9.29 18.08
CA THR A 225 11.35 -8.14 17.97
C THR A 225 9.95 -8.45 18.53
N VAL A 226 9.41 -9.64 18.24
CA VAL A 226 8.13 -10.08 18.84
C VAL A 226 8.24 -10.16 20.37
N ARG A 227 9.35 -10.68 20.87
CA ARG A 227 9.60 -10.76 22.32
C ARG A 227 9.73 -9.37 22.96
N LEU A 228 10.41 -8.44 22.29
CA LEU A 228 10.51 -7.04 22.70
C LEU A 228 9.12 -6.40 22.80
N VAL A 229 8.32 -6.48 21.74
CA VAL A 229 6.97 -5.93 21.66
C VAL A 229 6.03 -6.53 22.71
N ARG A 230 6.18 -7.83 23.02
CA ARG A 230 5.39 -8.48 24.09
C ARG A 230 5.76 -7.98 25.49
N ARG A 231 6.98 -7.52 25.70
CA ARG A 231 7.42 -6.96 26.99
C ARG A 231 6.92 -5.54 27.21
N GLU A 232 6.69 -4.79 26.14
CA GLU A 232 6.13 -3.44 26.18
C GLU A 232 4.59 -3.51 26.10
N GLY A 233 3.93 -3.51 27.23
CA GLY A 233 2.52 -3.91 27.44
C GLY A 233 1.47 -3.32 26.53
N GLN A 234 1.67 -2.14 25.91
CA GLN A 234 0.69 -1.52 25.00
C GLN A 234 0.99 -1.72 23.51
N MET A 235 2.18 -2.19 23.15
CA MET A 235 2.61 -2.26 21.75
C MET A 235 1.96 -3.40 20.98
N MET A 236 1.81 -4.58 21.60
CA MET A 236 1.14 -5.71 20.97
C MET A 236 -0.35 -5.42 20.67
N PRO A 237 -1.16 -4.86 21.58
CA PRO A 237 -2.51 -4.40 21.25
C PRO A 237 -2.58 -3.42 20.09
N LEU A 238 -1.63 -2.48 19.96
CA LEU A 238 -1.61 -1.53 18.85
C LEU A 238 -1.32 -2.21 17.51
N LEU A 239 -0.39 -3.16 17.46
CA LEU A 239 -0.13 -3.94 16.25
C LEU A 239 -1.32 -4.83 15.87
N LEU A 240 -1.99 -5.44 16.87
CA LEU A 240 -3.23 -6.20 16.64
C LEU A 240 -4.35 -5.29 16.13
N THR A 241 -4.48 -4.06 16.64
CA THR A 241 -5.42 -3.06 16.11
C THR A 241 -5.21 -2.85 14.61
N VAL A 242 -3.96 -2.65 14.19
CA VAL A 242 -3.63 -2.45 12.78
C VAL A 242 -3.98 -3.68 11.94
N ALA A 243 -3.71 -4.88 12.45
CA ALA A 243 -4.06 -6.14 11.79
C ALA A 243 -5.59 -6.29 11.65
N VAL A 244 -6.35 -6.06 12.72
CA VAL A 244 -7.82 -6.14 12.72
C VAL A 244 -8.43 -5.14 11.73
N VAL A 245 -7.94 -3.90 11.70
CA VAL A 245 -8.41 -2.89 10.74
C VAL A 245 -8.06 -3.28 9.31
N ALA A 246 -6.90 -3.90 9.06
CA ALA A 246 -6.53 -4.39 7.74
C ALA A 246 -7.46 -5.52 7.27
N VAL A 247 -7.84 -6.44 8.17
CA VAL A 247 -8.82 -7.51 7.92
C VAL A 247 -10.20 -6.92 7.63
N ALA A 248 -10.69 -6.02 8.50
CA ALA A 248 -12.03 -5.44 8.41
C ALA A 248 -12.29 -4.67 7.10
N VAL A 249 -11.25 -4.15 6.43
CA VAL A 249 -11.44 -3.45 5.14
C VAL A 249 -11.18 -4.33 3.92
N ASP A 250 -10.85 -5.60 4.10
CA ASP A 250 -10.59 -6.51 2.98
C ASP A 250 -11.84 -6.74 2.09
N PRO A 251 -13.10 -6.79 2.62
CA PRO A 251 -14.33 -6.81 1.84
C PRO A 251 -14.43 -5.72 0.78
N VAL A 252 -13.84 -4.53 1.02
CA VAL A 252 -13.81 -3.44 0.05
C VAL A 252 -13.05 -3.83 -1.22
N ASN A 253 -12.03 -4.68 -1.11
CA ASN A 253 -11.26 -5.12 -2.27
C ASN A 253 -11.88 -6.35 -2.94
N ASN A 254 -12.44 -7.28 -2.16
CA ASN A 254 -12.84 -8.60 -2.65
C ASN A 254 -14.32 -8.69 -3.01
N LEU A 255 -15.21 -8.02 -2.25
CA LEU A 255 -16.66 -8.18 -2.42
C LEU A 255 -17.28 -7.12 -3.33
N THR A 256 -16.63 -5.98 -3.55
CA THR A 256 -17.19 -4.87 -4.33
C THR A 256 -17.60 -5.25 -5.77
N PRO A 257 -16.91 -6.17 -6.51
CA PRO A 257 -17.40 -6.59 -7.82
C PRO A 257 -18.74 -7.30 -7.74
N ALA A 258 -18.89 -8.25 -6.80
CA ALA A 258 -20.13 -8.98 -6.60
C ALA A 258 -21.25 -8.06 -6.06
N PHE A 259 -20.94 -7.15 -5.13
CA PHE A 259 -21.92 -6.14 -4.70
C PHE A 259 -22.39 -5.26 -5.86
N SER A 260 -21.47 -4.86 -6.75
CA SER A 260 -21.80 -4.06 -7.94
C SER A 260 -22.83 -4.75 -8.81
N VAL A 261 -22.59 -6.03 -9.14
CA VAL A 261 -23.41 -6.79 -10.08
C VAL A 261 -24.62 -7.40 -9.39
N ASP A 262 -24.41 -8.21 -8.34
CA ASP A 262 -25.43 -9.09 -7.78
C ASP A 262 -26.37 -8.36 -6.79
N VAL A 263 -25.86 -7.31 -6.11
CA VAL A 263 -26.66 -6.57 -5.12
C VAL A 263 -27.24 -5.28 -5.69
N TYR A 264 -26.43 -4.53 -6.43
CA TYR A 264 -26.85 -3.21 -6.93
C TYR A 264 -27.37 -3.25 -8.36
N GLY A 265 -27.23 -4.37 -9.09
CA GLY A 265 -27.64 -4.49 -10.49
C GLY A 265 -26.92 -3.49 -11.40
N ARG A 266 -25.69 -3.13 -11.07
CA ARG A 266 -24.86 -2.19 -11.83
C ARG A 266 -23.83 -2.95 -12.67
N ALA A 267 -23.19 -2.24 -13.61
CA ALA A 267 -22.06 -2.79 -14.32
C ALA A 267 -20.91 -3.13 -13.35
N ASP A 268 -20.12 -4.15 -13.67
CA ASP A 268 -18.97 -4.57 -12.87
C ASP A 268 -17.91 -3.45 -12.70
N THR A 269 -17.82 -2.54 -13.69
CA THR A 269 -16.98 -1.33 -13.61
C THR A 269 -17.38 -0.37 -12.50
N PHE A 270 -18.60 -0.45 -11.97
CA PHE A 270 -19.04 0.32 -10.80
C PHE A 270 -18.22 -0.01 -9.54
N THR A 271 -17.55 -1.17 -9.52
CA THR A 271 -16.54 -1.52 -8.51
C THR A 271 -15.50 -0.42 -8.32
N GLY A 272 -15.04 0.22 -9.39
CA GLY A 272 -14.07 1.32 -9.30
C GLY A 272 -14.64 2.56 -8.63
N VAL A 273 -15.94 2.84 -8.78
CA VAL A 273 -16.61 3.92 -8.06
C VAL A 273 -16.69 3.61 -6.57
N LEU A 274 -17.03 2.37 -6.23
CA LEU A 274 -17.11 1.91 -4.83
C LEU A 274 -15.75 1.98 -4.14
N THR A 275 -14.72 1.38 -4.73
CA THR A 275 -13.36 1.39 -4.16
C THR A 275 -12.73 2.78 -4.20
N GLY A 276 -13.03 3.58 -5.23
CA GLY A 276 -12.62 4.98 -5.32
C GLY A 276 -13.25 5.84 -4.22
N SER A 277 -14.54 5.65 -3.92
CA SER A 277 -15.21 6.39 -2.84
C SER A 277 -14.55 6.13 -1.48
N PHE A 278 -14.15 4.88 -1.21
CA PHE A 278 -13.35 4.54 -0.03
C PHE A 278 -12.00 5.28 -0.02
N GLY A 279 -11.30 5.32 -1.16
CA GLY A 279 -10.04 6.05 -1.30
C GLY A 279 -10.19 7.56 -1.06
N VAL A 280 -11.22 8.17 -1.65
CA VAL A 280 -11.55 9.59 -1.43
C VAL A 280 -11.88 9.85 0.03
N GLY A 281 -12.69 8.97 0.66
CA GLY A 281 -12.99 9.05 2.09
C GLY A 281 -11.73 9.01 2.95
N ALA A 282 -10.78 8.12 2.63
CA ALA A 282 -9.49 8.06 3.31
C ALA A 282 -8.69 9.37 3.15
N ALA A 283 -8.65 9.97 1.97
CA ALA A 283 -7.99 11.25 1.75
C ALA A 283 -8.63 12.38 2.58
N PHE A 284 -9.96 12.45 2.61
CA PHE A 284 -10.71 13.41 3.45
C PHE A 284 -10.45 13.18 4.94
N GLY A 285 -10.49 11.92 5.40
CA GLY A 285 -10.20 11.56 6.79
C GLY A 285 -8.79 11.98 7.22
N ALA A 286 -7.80 11.79 6.36
CA ALA A 286 -6.42 12.22 6.60
C ALA A 286 -6.34 13.75 6.73
N ALA A 287 -6.91 14.49 5.81
CA ALA A 287 -6.82 15.96 5.76
C ALA A 287 -7.60 16.65 6.90
N LEU A 288 -8.80 16.17 7.23
CA LEU A 288 -9.71 16.86 8.13
C LEU A 288 -9.62 16.36 9.57
N ILE A 289 -9.44 15.06 9.77
CA ILE A 289 -9.54 14.43 11.09
C ILE A 289 -8.17 14.14 11.66
N VAL A 290 -7.30 13.44 10.93
CA VAL A 290 -5.99 13.01 11.45
C VAL A 290 -5.15 14.22 11.88
N ALA A 291 -5.14 15.30 11.10
CA ALA A 291 -4.40 16.53 11.41
C ALA A 291 -4.84 17.21 12.72
N ARG A 292 -6.05 16.93 13.21
CA ARG A 292 -6.65 17.57 14.40
C ARG A 292 -6.91 16.60 15.56
N ALA A 293 -6.88 15.29 15.27
CA ALA A 293 -7.21 14.27 16.26
C ALA A 293 -6.11 14.12 17.32
N ARG A 294 -6.53 14.06 18.59
CA ARG A 294 -5.59 13.69 19.66
C ARG A 294 -5.30 12.19 19.61
N VAL A 295 -4.04 11.83 19.68
CA VAL A 295 -3.61 10.42 19.77
C VAL A 295 -4.00 9.88 21.13
N SER A 296 -4.97 8.98 21.17
CA SER A 296 -5.44 8.31 22.38
C SER A 296 -6.07 6.97 22.07
N LEU A 297 -6.01 6.02 23.00
CA LEU A 297 -6.64 4.71 22.84
C LEU A 297 -8.14 4.82 22.60
N ARG A 298 -8.83 5.77 23.22
CA ARG A 298 -10.25 6.02 23.02
C ARG A 298 -10.55 6.42 21.57
N ASN A 299 -9.78 7.34 21.00
CA ASN A 299 -9.99 7.78 19.61
C ASN A 299 -9.67 6.67 18.61
N ILE A 300 -8.66 5.83 18.89
CA ILE A 300 -8.36 4.64 18.09
C ILE A 300 -9.54 3.68 18.15
N ALA A 301 -10.05 3.36 19.35
CA ALA A 301 -11.18 2.46 19.51
C ALA A 301 -12.47 2.99 18.83
N MET A 302 -12.74 4.29 18.93
CA MET A 302 -13.89 4.90 18.23
C MET A 302 -13.74 4.82 16.71
N ALA A 303 -12.54 5.05 16.18
CA ALA A 303 -12.28 4.94 14.75
C ALA A 303 -12.40 3.48 14.27
N MET A 304 -11.91 2.50 15.05
CA MET A 304 -12.10 1.07 14.77
C MET A 304 -13.58 0.68 14.75
N ALA A 305 -14.35 1.11 15.77
CA ALA A 305 -15.79 0.89 15.81
C ALA A 305 -16.48 1.51 14.58
N GLY A 306 -16.02 2.68 14.13
CA GLY A 306 -16.46 3.30 12.90
C GLY A 306 -16.17 2.46 11.66
N VAL A 307 -14.98 1.84 11.57
CA VAL A 307 -14.67 0.88 10.49
C VAL A 307 -15.64 -0.28 10.50
N GLY A 308 -15.81 -0.96 11.64
CA GLY A 308 -16.71 -2.09 11.76
C GLY A 308 -18.16 -1.71 11.40
N ALA A 309 -18.67 -0.60 11.96
CA ALA A 309 -20.03 -0.14 11.69
C ALA A 309 -20.26 0.17 10.19
N THR A 310 -19.26 0.76 9.53
CA THR A 310 -19.38 1.09 8.10
C THR A 310 -19.25 -0.13 7.20
N ILE A 311 -18.42 -1.12 7.53
CA ILE A 311 -18.34 -2.38 6.78
C ILE A 311 -19.63 -3.21 6.95
N ILE A 312 -20.19 -3.27 8.15
CA ILE A 312 -21.53 -3.86 8.39
C ILE A 312 -22.60 -3.10 7.59
N GLY A 313 -22.55 -1.76 7.59
CA GLY A 313 -23.43 -0.91 6.79
C GLY A 313 -23.30 -1.17 5.29
N PHE A 314 -22.09 -1.42 4.79
CA PHE A 314 -21.85 -1.82 3.41
C PHE A 314 -22.51 -3.17 3.11
N GLY A 315 -22.31 -4.19 3.96
CA GLY A 315 -22.97 -5.50 3.84
C GLY A 315 -24.49 -5.42 3.86
N ALA A 316 -25.07 -4.49 4.64
CA ALA A 316 -26.51 -4.28 4.74
C ALA A 316 -27.07 -3.42 3.59
N SER A 317 -26.23 -2.71 2.84
CA SER A 317 -26.67 -1.78 1.79
C SER A 317 -27.42 -2.49 0.65
N THR A 318 -28.42 -1.82 0.10
CA THR A 318 -29.26 -2.34 -0.98
C THR A 318 -29.18 -1.51 -2.26
N SER A 319 -28.52 -0.36 -2.22
CA SER A 319 -28.37 0.53 -3.38
C SER A 319 -26.94 1.02 -3.53
N GLY A 320 -26.51 1.23 -4.77
CA GLY A 320 -25.16 1.71 -5.07
C GLY A 320 -24.85 3.08 -4.45
N THR A 321 -25.85 3.98 -4.33
CA THR A 321 -25.66 5.29 -3.71
C THR A 321 -25.35 5.17 -2.21
N VAL A 322 -26.07 4.28 -1.50
CA VAL A 322 -25.79 3.98 -0.09
C VAL A 322 -24.41 3.33 0.02
N GLY A 323 -24.08 2.38 -0.87
CA GLY A 323 -22.75 1.75 -0.92
C GLY A 323 -21.61 2.77 -1.05
N ILE A 324 -21.75 3.76 -1.96
CA ILE A 324 -20.77 4.86 -2.11
C ILE A 324 -20.61 5.64 -0.82
N ALA A 325 -21.72 6.09 -0.21
CA ALA A 325 -21.69 6.92 1.00
C ALA A 325 -21.05 6.17 2.18
N VAL A 326 -21.42 4.91 2.35
CA VAL A 326 -20.92 4.06 3.45
C VAL A 326 -19.43 3.74 3.25
N LEU A 327 -19.00 3.42 2.03
CA LEU A 327 -17.59 3.18 1.75
C LEU A 327 -16.73 4.45 1.86
N PHE A 328 -17.26 5.61 1.53
CA PHE A 328 -16.59 6.87 1.81
C PHE A 328 -16.34 7.05 3.32
N LEU A 329 -17.36 6.81 4.16
CA LEU A 329 -17.20 6.86 5.62
C LEU A 329 -16.26 5.77 6.14
N ALA A 330 -16.29 4.57 5.56
CA ALA A 330 -15.36 3.49 5.88
C ALA A 330 -13.91 3.89 5.60
N GLY A 331 -13.65 4.56 4.48
CA GLY A 331 -12.33 5.11 4.14
C GLY A 331 -11.84 6.14 5.16
N MET A 332 -12.73 7.06 5.58
CA MET A 332 -12.41 8.04 6.63
C MET A 332 -12.05 7.36 7.95
N ALA A 333 -12.88 6.44 8.42
CA ALA A 333 -12.65 5.71 9.67
C ALA A 333 -11.37 4.86 9.62
N PHE A 334 -11.12 4.20 8.49
CA PHE A 334 -9.92 3.40 8.25
C PHE A 334 -8.64 4.22 8.40
N ILE A 335 -8.53 5.34 7.69
CA ILE A 335 -7.29 6.14 7.72
C ILE A 335 -7.04 6.74 9.10
N VAL A 336 -8.10 7.14 9.80
CA VAL A 336 -8.01 7.66 11.17
C VAL A 336 -7.51 6.57 12.11
N SER A 337 -8.08 5.35 12.07
CA SER A 337 -7.66 4.22 12.88
C SER A 337 -6.18 3.88 12.68
N VAL A 338 -5.78 3.68 11.43
CA VAL A 338 -4.40 3.30 11.08
C VAL A 338 -3.42 4.41 11.44
N SER A 339 -3.73 5.68 11.14
CA SER A 339 -2.84 6.80 11.42
C SER A 339 -2.64 7.02 12.91
N LEU A 340 -3.70 7.01 13.73
CA LEU A 340 -3.60 7.20 15.16
C LEU A 340 -2.87 6.03 15.83
N ALA A 341 -3.14 4.78 15.42
CA ALA A 341 -2.44 3.61 15.93
C ALA A 341 -0.95 3.65 15.57
N THR A 342 -0.62 3.99 14.32
CA THR A 342 0.76 4.13 13.87
C THR A 342 1.50 5.21 14.62
N THR A 343 0.89 6.39 14.80
CA THR A 343 1.48 7.50 15.57
C THR A 343 1.72 7.09 17.01
N MET A 344 0.78 6.38 17.64
CA MET A 344 0.95 5.89 19.02
C MET A 344 2.10 4.89 19.12
N VAL A 345 2.27 3.99 18.14
CA VAL A 345 3.45 3.11 18.06
C VAL A 345 4.73 3.92 17.98
N HIS A 346 4.79 4.93 17.12
CA HIS A 346 5.98 5.80 16.99
C HIS A 346 6.32 6.55 18.27
N MET A 347 5.33 6.97 19.05
CA MET A 347 5.53 7.69 20.33
C MET A 347 6.06 6.79 21.46
N GLN A 348 5.79 5.49 21.39
CA GLN A 348 6.17 4.53 22.43
C GLN A 348 7.51 3.81 22.15
N VAL A 349 7.98 3.85 20.89
CA VAL A 349 9.19 3.12 20.46
C VAL A 349 10.40 4.03 20.50
N THR A 350 11.48 3.57 21.14
CA THR A 350 12.79 4.22 21.09
C THR A 350 13.36 4.21 19.67
N GLU A 351 14.22 5.19 19.34
CA GLU A 351 14.81 5.30 18.01
C GLU A 351 15.57 4.03 17.58
N GLU A 352 16.26 3.40 18.52
CA GLU A 352 17.00 2.15 18.31
C GLU A 352 16.11 0.99 17.83
N HIS A 353 14.88 0.89 18.34
CA HIS A 353 13.95 -0.20 18.06
C HIS A 353 12.92 0.13 16.95
N ARG A 354 12.84 1.40 16.53
CA ARG A 354 11.81 1.90 15.61
C ARG A 354 11.75 1.10 14.30
N GLY A 355 12.89 0.87 13.65
CA GLY A 355 12.94 0.13 12.40
C GLY A 355 12.40 -1.30 12.52
N ARG A 356 12.70 -1.98 13.64
CA ARG A 356 12.25 -3.36 13.92
C ARG A 356 10.75 -3.42 14.18
N VAL A 357 10.22 -2.51 14.97
CA VAL A 357 8.79 -2.45 15.29
C VAL A 357 7.98 -2.08 14.06
N MET A 358 8.48 -1.15 13.22
CA MET A 358 7.82 -0.78 11.97
C MET A 358 7.85 -1.91 10.92
N ALA A 359 8.87 -2.76 10.93
CA ALA A 359 8.85 -3.98 10.12
C ALA A 359 7.74 -4.95 10.57
N LEU A 360 7.58 -5.13 11.91
CA LEU A 360 6.49 -5.93 12.47
C LEU A 360 5.11 -5.31 12.21
N TRP A 361 5.01 -3.98 12.22
CA TRP A 361 3.82 -3.24 11.78
C TRP A 361 3.46 -3.57 10.32
N GLY A 362 4.45 -3.58 9.43
CA GLY A 362 4.25 -3.98 8.03
C GLY A 362 3.72 -5.40 7.89
N VAL A 363 4.23 -6.34 8.69
CA VAL A 363 3.72 -7.73 8.75
C VAL A 363 2.28 -7.75 9.31
N ALA A 364 1.97 -6.99 10.35
CA ALA A 364 0.63 -6.90 10.91
C ALA A 364 -0.38 -6.30 9.90
N PHE A 365 0.02 -5.31 9.10
CA PHE A 365 -0.85 -4.64 8.15
C PHE A 365 -1.02 -5.39 6.81
N LEU A 366 0.08 -5.88 6.25
CA LEU A 366 0.06 -6.54 4.93
C LEU A 366 0.00 -8.06 5.04
N GLY A 367 0.57 -8.63 6.11
CA GLY A 367 0.73 -10.07 6.26
C GLY A 367 -0.56 -10.80 6.61
N VAL A 368 -1.55 -10.12 7.20
CA VAL A 368 -2.87 -10.72 7.48
C VAL A 368 -3.78 -10.76 6.26
N ARG A 369 -3.55 -9.90 5.27
CA ARG A 369 -4.43 -9.73 4.11
C ARG A 369 -4.60 -10.99 3.25
N PRO A 370 -3.56 -11.79 2.94
CA PRO A 370 -3.76 -13.04 2.20
C PRO A 370 -4.76 -13.97 2.87
N ILE A 371 -4.64 -14.15 4.19
CA ILE A 371 -5.53 -15.02 4.96
C ILE A 371 -6.94 -14.42 5.02
N ALA A 372 -7.04 -13.13 5.33
CA ALA A 372 -8.32 -12.43 5.38
C ALA A 372 -9.07 -12.55 4.05
N SER A 373 -8.38 -12.33 2.93
CA SER A 373 -8.97 -12.39 1.60
C SER A 373 -9.53 -13.79 1.28
N LEU A 374 -8.81 -14.88 1.59
CA LEU A 374 -9.33 -16.23 1.39
C LEU A 374 -10.53 -16.54 2.29
N VAL A 375 -10.49 -16.12 3.57
CA VAL A 375 -11.60 -16.29 4.51
C VAL A 375 -12.83 -15.55 3.99
N ASP A 376 -12.67 -14.31 3.55
CA ASP A 376 -13.71 -13.48 2.97
C ASP A 376 -14.36 -14.14 1.74
N GLY A 377 -13.53 -14.62 0.80
CA GLY A 377 -14.01 -15.34 -0.38
C GLY A 377 -14.74 -16.65 -0.06
N LEU A 378 -14.26 -17.41 0.93
CA LEU A 378 -14.91 -18.65 1.38
C LEU A 378 -16.26 -18.36 2.04
N ILE A 379 -16.32 -17.38 2.96
CA ILE A 379 -17.56 -16.98 3.61
C ILE A 379 -18.57 -16.48 2.57
N ALA A 380 -18.12 -15.64 1.63
CA ALA A 380 -18.99 -15.14 0.57
C ALA A 380 -19.57 -16.28 -0.29
N THR A 381 -18.80 -17.33 -0.54
CA THR A 381 -19.23 -18.48 -1.35
C THR A 381 -20.21 -19.39 -0.60
N TRP A 382 -19.99 -19.64 0.69
CA TRP A 382 -20.77 -20.62 1.44
C TRP A 382 -21.96 -20.05 2.20
N LEU A 383 -21.79 -18.86 2.78
CA LEU A 383 -22.80 -18.21 3.62
C LEU A 383 -23.46 -17.02 2.92
N GLY A 384 -22.86 -16.57 1.82
CA GLY A 384 -23.36 -15.45 1.04
C GLY A 384 -22.58 -14.14 1.27
N LEU A 385 -22.72 -13.28 0.29
CA LEU A 385 -21.96 -12.04 0.14
C LEU A 385 -22.08 -11.08 1.33
N ARG A 386 -23.30 -10.94 1.87
CA ARG A 386 -23.57 -10.04 2.99
C ARG A 386 -22.98 -10.56 4.31
N TYR A 387 -23.02 -11.89 4.51
CA TYR A 387 -22.44 -12.49 5.71
C TYR A 387 -20.92 -12.33 5.73
N ALA A 388 -20.25 -12.42 4.57
CA ALA A 388 -18.81 -12.14 4.49
C ALA A 388 -18.50 -10.73 5.02
N ALA A 389 -19.23 -9.70 4.58
CA ALA A 389 -19.05 -8.35 5.07
C ALA A 389 -19.39 -8.13 6.56
N PHE A 390 -20.27 -8.98 7.15
CA PHE A 390 -20.63 -8.86 8.57
C PHE A 390 -19.62 -9.53 9.51
N VAL A 391 -18.90 -10.54 9.04
CA VAL A 391 -17.97 -11.34 9.85
C VAL A 391 -16.57 -10.74 9.90
N MET A 392 -16.16 -10.05 8.83
CA MET A 392 -14.83 -9.43 8.72
C MET A 392 -14.76 -8.08 9.42
#